data_741249eb51b4fe249eee9f5944a8d660
#
_entry.id   741249eb51b4fe249eee9f5944a8d660
#
_cell.length_a   1.000
_cell.length_b   1.000
_cell.length_c   1.000
_cell.angle_alpha   90.00
_cell.angle_beta   90.00
_cell.angle_gamma   90.00
#
_symmetry.space_group_name_H-M   'P 1'
#
loop_
_entity.id
_entity.type
_entity.pdbx_description
1 polymer ?
#
loop_
_entity_poly.entity_id
_entity_poly.type
_entity_poly.pdbx_seq_one_letter_code
_entity_poly.pdbx_strand_id
1 'polypeptide(L)'
;MTTSSNNSALEKTSDLHVVETRPLVPPSRLHNDIPLDHISANTVFKTRRSIQNILHHNDPKLLVIVGPCSIHDLEAAKEYSKYIQNFREIYKDKLEIIMSCLLYTSPSPRDLVISRMPSSA
;
A
#
# COMPACT_ATOMS: atom_id res chain seq x y z
N MET A 1 -40.46 41.07 24.67
CA MET A 1 -38.96 41.02 24.65
C MET A 1 -38.58 39.96 23.64
N THR A 2 -38.25 40.37 22.45
CA THR A 2 -37.78 39.49 21.38
C THR A 2 -36.29 39.49 21.36
N THR A 3 -35.65 38.41 21.83
CA THR A 3 -34.22 38.20 21.68
C THR A 3 -33.95 37.73 20.26
N SER A 4 -33.49 38.67 19.46
CA SER A 4 -32.96 38.38 18.14
C SER A 4 -31.66 37.61 18.32
N SER A 5 -31.68 36.29 18.07
CA SER A 5 -30.44 35.50 17.96
C SER A 5 -29.81 35.82 16.61
N ASN A 6 -28.78 36.68 16.66
CA ASN A 6 -27.82 36.83 15.58
C ASN A 6 -27.03 35.54 15.44
N ASN A 7 -27.54 34.61 14.68
CA ASN A 7 -26.77 33.53 14.14
C ASN A 7 -25.98 34.07 12.94
N SER A 8 -24.88 34.78 13.24
CA SER A 8 -23.89 35.09 12.22
C SER A 8 -23.40 33.75 11.71
N ALA A 9 -23.76 33.41 10.50
CA ALA A 9 -23.22 32.28 9.80
C ALA A 9 -21.69 32.44 9.77
N LEU A 10 -21.00 31.76 10.66
CA LEU A 10 -19.55 31.60 10.57
C LEU A 10 -19.28 31.05 9.17
N GLU A 11 -18.63 31.85 8.34
CA GLU A 11 -18.20 31.40 7.03
C GLU A 11 -17.44 30.10 7.20
N LYS A 12 -17.88 29.07 6.51
CA LYS A 12 -17.28 27.74 6.56
C LYS A 12 -15.87 27.84 5.99
N THR A 13 -14.87 27.89 6.85
CA THR A 13 -13.45 28.05 6.45
C THR A 13 -12.73 26.73 6.22
N SER A 14 -13.34 25.60 6.60
CA SER A 14 -12.80 24.25 6.41
C SER A 14 -13.73 23.40 5.55
N ASP A 15 -13.15 22.39 4.92
CA ASP A 15 -13.88 21.40 4.09
C ASP A 15 -14.70 21.98 2.94
N LEU A 16 -14.27 23.10 2.38
CA LEU A 16 -14.97 23.79 1.28
C LEU A 16 -15.09 22.95 0.01
N HIS A 17 -14.17 22.02 -0.20
CA HIS A 17 -14.12 21.14 -1.37
C HIS A 17 -14.43 19.67 -1.04
N VAL A 18 -14.87 19.39 0.19
CA VAL A 18 -15.27 18.04 0.58
C VAL A 18 -16.71 17.81 0.17
N VAL A 19 -16.91 16.95 -0.80
CA VAL A 19 -18.25 16.60 -1.33
C VAL A 19 -18.94 15.59 -0.41
N GLU A 20 -18.18 14.64 0.11
CA GLU A 20 -18.71 13.57 0.95
C GLU A 20 -17.63 13.02 1.88
N THR A 21 -18.04 12.63 3.08
CA THR A 21 -17.20 11.88 4.03
C THR A 21 -17.84 10.53 4.30
N ARG A 22 -17.14 9.45 3.99
CA ARG A 22 -17.61 8.08 4.24
C ARG A 22 -16.78 7.44 5.36
N PRO A 23 -17.42 6.73 6.30
CA PRO A 23 -16.68 5.98 7.32
C PRO A 23 -15.91 4.83 6.67
N LEU A 24 -14.66 4.66 7.09
CA LEU A 24 -13.86 3.50 6.69
C LEU A 24 -14.26 2.26 7.49
N VAL A 25 -14.18 1.11 6.86
CA VAL A 25 -14.39 -0.18 7.52
C VAL A 25 -13.26 -0.38 8.55
N PRO A 26 -13.57 -0.66 9.82
CA PRO A 26 -12.52 -0.90 10.81
C PRO A 26 -11.72 -2.15 10.50
N PRO A 27 -10.41 -2.18 10.82
CA PRO A 27 -9.54 -3.33 10.53
C PRO A 27 -10.05 -4.66 11.08
N SER A 28 -10.70 -4.64 12.25
CA SER A 28 -11.28 -5.84 12.86
C SER A 28 -12.36 -6.48 11.98
N ARG A 29 -13.20 -5.66 11.35
CA ARG A 29 -14.22 -6.17 10.42
C ARG A 29 -13.58 -6.73 9.16
N LEU A 30 -12.58 -6.02 8.61
CA LEU A 30 -11.86 -6.50 7.43
C LEU A 30 -11.17 -7.85 7.67
N HIS A 31 -10.59 -8.06 8.87
CA HIS A 31 -10.01 -9.35 9.26
C HIS A 31 -11.02 -10.48 9.31
N ASN A 32 -12.27 -10.19 9.69
CA ASN A 32 -13.34 -11.19 9.72
C ASN A 32 -13.86 -11.51 8.31
N ASP A 33 -13.96 -10.49 7.47
CA ASP A 33 -14.50 -10.63 6.12
C ASP A 33 -13.48 -11.27 5.16
N ILE A 34 -12.18 -10.99 5.37
CA ILE A 34 -11.07 -11.50 4.56
C ILE A 34 -10.00 -12.06 5.50
N PRO A 35 -10.21 -13.26 6.05
CA PRO A 35 -9.22 -13.89 6.93
C PRO A 35 -7.96 -14.27 6.15
N LEU A 36 -6.82 -14.16 6.82
CA LEU A 36 -5.55 -14.60 6.27
C LEU A 36 -5.53 -16.14 6.15
N ASP A 37 -5.40 -16.66 4.96
CA ASP A 37 -5.27 -18.08 4.74
C ASP A 37 -3.88 -18.62 5.12
N HIS A 38 -3.79 -19.94 5.31
CA HIS A 38 -2.55 -20.60 5.71
C HIS A 38 -1.43 -20.47 4.65
N ILE A 39 -1.80 -20.43 3.37
CA ILE A 39 -0.84 -20.32 2.27
C ILE A 39 -0.20 -18.94 2.27
N SER A 40 -1.02 -17.90 2.37
CA SER A 40 -0.56 -16.51 2.45
C SER A 40 0.26 -16.25 3.71
N ALA A 41 -0.20 -16.76 4.87
CA ALA A 41 0.54 -16.65 6.12
C ALA A 41 1.93 -17.29 6.02
N ASN A 42 2.01 -18.50 5.47
CA ASN A 42 3.27 -19.20 5.29
C ASN A 42 4.21 -18.48 4.31
N THR A 43 3.66 -17.93 3.22
CA THR A 43 4.42 -17.13 2.26
C THR A 43 5.06 -15.91 2.93
N VAL A 44 4.28 -15.16 3.71
CA VAL A 44 4.78 -13.99 4.46
C VAL A 44 5.85 -14.40 5.48
N PHE A 45 5.62 -15.46 6.24
CA PHE A 45 6.56 -15.96 7.24
C PHE A 45 7.90 -16.38 6.60
N LYS A 46 7.87 -17.20 5.56
CA LYS A 46 9.07 -17.65 4.84
C LYS A 46 9.84 -16.49 4.23
N THR A 47 9.13 -15.55 3.60
CA THR A 47 9.75 -14.38 2.98
C THR A 47 10.44 -13.49 4.02
N ARG A 48 9.79 -13.21 5.15
CA ARG A 48 10.39 -12.44 6.25
C ARG A 48 11.67 -13.11 6.78
N ARG A 49 11.64 -14.42 6.95
CA ARG A 49 12.82 -15.18 7.40
C ARG A 49 13.95 -15.15 6.36
N SER A 50 13.63 -15.26 5.08
CA SER A 50 14.61 -15.11 3.98
C SER A 50 15.25 -13.73 4.00
N ILE A 51 14.46 -12.66 4.14
CA ILE A 51 14.96 -11.28 4.26
C ILE A 51 15.94 -11.17 5.44
N GLN A 52 15.55 -11.66 6.62
CA GLN A 52 16.41 -11.61 7.81
C GLN A 52 17.75 -12.32 7.57
N ASN A 53 17.73 -13.49 6.95
CA ASN A 53 18.94 -14.23 6.63
C ASN A 53 19.86 -13.46 5.66
N ILE A 54 19.29 -12.83 4.65
CA ILE A 54 20.06 -11.98 3.70
C ILE A 54 20.67 -10.77 4.42
N LEU A 55 19.89 -10.06 5.23
CA LEU A 55 20.36 -8.89 5.96
C LEU A 55 21.43 -9.22 7.02
N HIS A 56 21.41 -10.42 7.57
CA HIS A 56 22.43 -10.90 8.50
C HIS A 56 23.60 -11.63 7.81
N HIS A 57 23.69 -11.57 6.48
CA HIS A 57 24.73 -12.22 5.68
C HIS A 57 24.79 -13.76 5.81
N ASN A 58 23.69 -14.39 6.24
CA ASN A 58 23.56 -15.85 6.33
C ASN A 58 23.10 -16.48 5.00
N ASP A 59 22.58 -15.67 4.07
CA ASP A 59 22.17 -16.07 2.72
C ASP A 59 22.83 -15.11 1.71
N PRO A 60 23.57 -15.61 0.72
CA PRO A 60 24.28 -14.78 -0.26
C PRO A 60 23.37 -14.18 -1.33
N LYS A 61 22.07 -14.44 -1.31
CA LYS A 61 21.12 -13.91 -2.29
C LYS A 61 21.03 -12.39 -2.22
N LEU A 62 20.72 -11.80 -3.36
CA LEU A 62 20.38 -10.38 -3.44
C LEU A 62 18.89 -10.18 -3.17
N LEU A 63 18.57 -9.27 -2.26
CA LEU A 63 17.20 -8.84 -2.01
C LEU A 63 16.78 -7.83 -3.05
N VAL A 64 15.69 -8.11 -3.77
CA VAL A 64 15.11 -7.24 -4.81
C VAL A 64 13.68 -6.89 -4.43
N ILE A 65 13.42 -5.60 -4.25
CA ILE A 65 12.09 -5.09 -3.92
C ILE A 65 11.58 -4.32 -5.13
N VAL A 66 10.51 -4.81 -5.74
CA VAL A 66 9.94 -4.25 -6.97
C VAL A 66 8.41 -4.19 -6.89
N GLY A 67 7.82 -3.22 -7.56
CA GLY A 67 6.38 -3.11 -7.62
C GLY A 67 5.92 -1.79 -8.21
N PRO A 68 4.62 -1.68 -8.54
CA PRO A 68 4.03 -0.43 -8.95
C PRO A 68 4.03 0.56 -7.77
N CYS A 69 4.11 1.86 -8.07
CA CYS A 69 4.03 2.91 -7.04
C CYS A 69 2.77 2.81 -6.20
N SER A 70 1.63 2.56 -6.84
CA SER A 70 0.33 2.41 -6.19
C SER A 70 -0.56 1.43 -6.93
N ILE A 71 -1.43 0.75 -6.19
CA ILE A 71 -2.46 -0.12 -6.75
C ILE A 71 -3.77 0.67 -6.79
N HIS A 72 -4.24 0.98 -7.97
CA HIS A 72 -5.57 1.53 -8.23
C HIS A 72 -6.43 0.59 -9.09
N ASP A 73 -5.80 -0.38 -9.74
CA ASP A 73 -6.44 -1.45 -10.50
C ASP A 73 -6.03 -2.81 -9.92
N LEU A 74 -7.02 -3.52 -9.36
CA LEU A 74 -6.80 -4.79 -8.70
C LEU A 74 -6.42 -5.90 -9.69
N GLU A 75 -6.97 -5.88 -10.90
CA GLU A 75 -6.67 -6.91 -11.90
C GLU A 75 -5.25 -6.75 -12.43
N ALA A 76 -4.82 -5.52 -12.71
CA ALA A 76 -3.44 -5.22 -13.08
C ALA A 76 -2.45 -5.64 -11.97
N ALA A 77 -2.79 -5.42 -10.70
CA ALA A 77 -1.97 -5.85 -9.59
C ALA A 77 -1.84 -7.37 -9.49
N LYS A 78 -2.92 -8.10 -9.74
CA LYS A 78 -2.91 -9.58 -9.79
C LYS A 78 -2.07 -10.09 -10.95
N GLU A 79 -2.18 -9.48 -12.12
CA GLU A 79 -1.37 -9.83 -13.28
C GLU A 79 0.11 -9.61 -13.00
N TYR A 80 0.46 -8.43 -12.46
CA TYR A 80 1.82 -8.12 -12.06
C TYR A 80 2.37 -9.12 -11.04
N SER A 81 1.58 -9.53 -10.06
CA SER A 81 1.99 -10.53 -9.06
C SER A 81 2.35 -11.88 -9.67
N LYS A 82 1.65 -12.30 -10.73
CA LYS A 82 1.97 -13.53 -11.49
C LYS A 82 3.33 -13.43 -12.19
N TYR A 83 3.65 -12.27 -12.77
CA TYR A 83 4.98 -12.04 -13.36
C TYR A 83 6.08 -12.14 -12.29
N ILE A 84 5.88 -11.50 -11.15
CA ILE A 84 6.83 -11.56 -10.02
C ILE A 84 7.01 -13.01 -9.55
N GLN A 85 5.94 -13.78 -9.44
CA GLN A 85 6.00 -15.20 -9.05
C GLN A 85 6.86 -16.01 -10.03
N ASN A 86 6.70 -15.79 -11.32
CA ASN A 86 7.52 -16.43 -12.35
C ASN A 86 9.00 -16.12 -12.18
N PHE A 87 9.35 -14.85 -12.02
CA PHE A 87 10.74 -14.45 -11.80
C PHE A 87 11.31 -15.00 -10.50
N ARG A 88 10.53 -15.08 -9.44
CA ARG A 88 10.95 -15.70 -8.18
C ARG A 88 11.36 -17.16 -8.39
N GLU A 89 10.61 -17.93 -9.19
CA GLU A 89 10.97 -19.31 -9.48
C GLU A 89 12.23 -19.44 -10.37
N ILE A 90 12.37 -18.59 -11.38
CA ILE A 90 13.52 -18.59 -12.28
C ILE A 90 14.83 -18.25 -11.54
N TYR A 91 14.79 -17.26 -10.65
CA TYR A 91 15.98 -16.71 -10.01
C TYR A 91 16.12 -17.08 -8.53
N LYS A 92 15.34 -18.06 -8.04
CA LYS A 92 15.26 -18.44 -6.63
C LYS A 92 16.60 -18.73 -5.94
N ASP A 93 17.63 -19.13 -6.70
CA ASP A 93 18.94 -19.47 -6.17
C ASP A 93 19.84 -18.22 -5.97
N LYS A 94 19.53 -17.11 -6.62
CA LYS A 94 20.35 -15.89 -6.61
C LYS A 94 19.64 -14.67 -6.07
N LEU A 95 18.33 -14.60 -6.24
CA LEU A 95 17.52 -13.44 -5.88
C LEU A 95 16.38 -13.84 -4.93
N GLU A 96 16.14 -12.99 -3.95
CA GLU A 96 14.86 -12.97 -3.23
C GLU A 96 14.07 -11.76 -3.71
N ILE A 97 13.04 -12.00 -4.53
CA ILE A 97 12.25 -10.94 -5.16
C ILE A 97 10.95 -10.75 -4.37
N ILE A 98 10.70 -9.52 -3.95
CA ILE A 98 9.54 -9.14 -3.15
C ILE A 98 8.73 -8.08 -3.89
N MET A 99 7.43 -8.27 -3.96
CA MET A 99 6.53 -7.26 -4.49
C MET A 99 6.24 -6.21 -3.42
N SER A 100 6.49 -4.96 -3.74
CA SER A 100 6.11 -3.79 -2.95
C SER A 100 5.15 -2.91 -3.73
N CYS A 101 4.12 -2.41 -3.06
CA CYS A 101 3.18 -1.47 -3.64
C CYS A 101 2.49 -0.66 -2.54
N LEU A 102 2.09 0.55 -2.88
CA LEU A 102 1.25 1.39 -2.04
C LEU A 102 -0.21 1.21 -2.46
N LEU A 103 -1.12 1.24 -1.49
CA LEU A 103 -2.54 1.33 -1.77
C LEU A 103 -2.86 2.75 -2.24
N TYR A 104 -3.73 2.88 -3.25
CA TYR A 104 -4.06 4.15 -3.91
C TYR A 104 -4.56 5.26 -2.99
N THR A 105 -5.10 4.93 -1.84
CA THR A 105 -5.70 5.88 -0.90
C THR A 105 -4.73 6.53 0.08
N SER A 106 -3.42 6.52 -0.21
CA SER A 106 -2.46 7.24 0.61
C SER A 106 -2.50 8.74 0.26
N PRO A 107 -3.08 9.61 1.09
CA PRO A 107 -3.16 11.05 0.83
C PRO A 107 -1.85 11.77 1.21
N SER A 108 -0.72 11.09 1.19
CA SER A 108 0.55 11.69 1.58
C SER A 108 0.99 12.75 0.57
N PRO A 109 1.27 13.98 1.00
CA PRO A 109 1.84 15.01 0.14
C PRO A 109 3.17 14.61 -0.52
N ARG A 110 3.89 13.65 0.08
CA ARG A 110 5.13 13.09 -0.49
C ARG A 110 4.89 12.34 -1.79
N ASP A 111 3.78 11.62 -1.91
CA ASP A 111 3.45 10.87 -3.13
C ASP A 111 3.19 11.80 -4.30
N LEU A 112 2.61 12.98 -4.05
CA LEU A 112 2.40 14.02 -5.05
C LEU A 112 3.71 14.67 -5.52
N VAL A 113 4.71 14.77 -4.64
CA VAL A 113 6.03 15.33 -4.97
C VAL A 113 6.86 14.35 -5.78
N ILE A 114 6.86 13.07 -5.43
CA ILE A 114 7.60 12.02 -6.12
C ILE A 114 7.08 11.81 -7.54
N SER A 115 5.76 11.87 -7.74
CA SER A 115 5.16 11.74 -9.07
C SER A 115 5.46 12.91 -10.02
N ARG A 116 5.96 14.04 -9.48
CA ARG A 116 6.32 15.24 -10.25
C ARG A 116 7.83 15.38 -10.50
N MET A 117 8.65 14.49 -9.96
CA MET A 117 10.06 14.47 -10.31
C MET A 117 10.21 14.00 -11.75
N PRO A 118 10.78 14.81 -12.66
CA PRO A 118 11.13 14.32 -13.98
C PRO A 118 12.12 13.17 -13.79
N SER A 119 11.86 12.04 -14.43
CA SER A 119 12.85 10.99 -14.56
C SER A 119 14.05 11.63 -15.24
N SER A 120 15.10 11.89 -14.49
CA SER A 120 16.37 12.33 -15.04
C SER A 120 16.85 11.22 -15.96
N ALA A 121 16.93 11.56 -17.24
CA ALA A 121 17.54 10.75 -18.29
C ALA A 121 18.98 10.42 -17.95
#